data_fe1d4a71dba4c0bdad2e8ee9fad1339f
#
_entry.id   fe1d4a71dba4c0bdad2e8ee9fad1339f
#
_cell.length_a   1.000
_cell.length_b   1.000
_cell.length_c   1.000
_cell.angle_alpha   90.00
_cell.angle_beta   90.00
_cell.angle_gamma   90.00
#
_symmetry.space_group_name_H-M   'P 1'
#
loop_
_entity.id
_entity.type
_entity.pdbx_description
1 polymer ?
#
loop_
_entity_poly.entity_id
_entity_poly.type
_entity_poly.pdbx_seq_one_letter_code
_entity_poly.pdbx_strand_id
1 'polypeptide(L)'
;MRRIKPPALPERATIAVVAPASPPQTRSDTEQAVAYFEGRGHEVVLGPNHREVHGYLAGTDEQRAADLQWALSEEGIDMVHALCGGYGTARLHDLIDWDAIGDPRIVCGFSDITALHLALAAHAGWVTFYGPNFLRFTRKKDELTKETEDWFHRAFQPEPLGRVFEDPDDPYVLTVSEGTAEAPLVGGCLTLLCSSIGTPYEIATEGCILMVEDLNTDEYLIDTLLNHLIRAGKLDSVAGVVVGTDVNLQAQVVPDGSGSTLSIEELLDELIGPLGIPAIANVPIGHGKHMATMPLGVEVRLDAGTKSLEVLEAAVEPTRHDQEE
;
A
#
# COMPACT_ATOMS: atom_id res chain seq x y z
N MET A 1 -6.44 18.13 2.06
CA MET A 1 -5.58 18.83 1.07
C MET A 1 -5.71 18.08 -0.26
N ARG A 2 -5.95 18.75 -1.40
CA ARG A 2 -6.06 18.06 -2.70
C ARG A 2 -4.72 17.40 -3.02
N ARG A 3 -4.74 16.12 -3.33
CA ARG A 3 -3.54 15.37 -3.71
C ARG A 3 -3.19 15.62 -5.18
N ILE A 4 -1.90 15.57 -5.49
CA ILE A 4 -1.38 15.75 -6.86
C ILE A 4 -1.30 14.36 -7.50
N LYS A 5 -2.02 14.19 -8.60
CA LYS A 5 -2.05 12.92 -9.36
C LYS A 5 -0.89 12.87 -10.34
N PRO A 6 -0.24 11.72 -10.49
CA PRO A 6 0.74 11.52 -11.56
C PRO A 6 0.05 11.37 -12.91
N PRO A 7 0.78 11.51 -14.03
CA PRO A 7 0.29 11.10 -15.35
C PRO A 7 -0.05 9.60 -15.38
N ALA A 8 -0.99 9.21 -16.25
CA ALA A 8 -1.29 7.80 -16.54
C ALA A 8 -0.06 7.06 -17.06
N LEU A 9 0.02 5.75 -16.80
CA LEU A 9 1.14 4.93 -17.27
C LEU A 9 1.02 4.75 -18.79
N PRO A 10 2.01 5.20 -19.58
CA PRO A 10 1.98 5.03 -21.03
C PRO A 10 2.12 3.54 -21.42
N GLU A 11 1.66 3.17 -22.62
CA GLU A 11 1.82 1.80 -23.15
C GLU A 11 3.28 1.32 -23.13
N ARG A 12 4.22 2.25 -23.32
CA ARG A 12 5.67 2.02 -23.24
C ARG A 12 6.26 2.93 -22.18
N ALA A 13 6.20 2.49 -20.95
CA ALA A 13 6.70 3.24 -19.81
C ALA A 13 8.14 2.87 -19.48
N THR A 14 8.87 3.83 -18.93
CA THR A 14 10.13 3.59 -18.24
C THR A 14 9.87 3.38 -16.77
N ILE A 15 10.12 2.16 -16.29
CA ILE A 15 9.90 1.74 -14.90
C ILE A 15 11.24 1.65 -14.17
N ALA A 16 11.47 2.58 -13.24
CA ALA A 16 12.59 2.50 -12.31
C ALA A 16 12.27 1.56 -11.16
N VAL A 17 13.09 0.54 -10.96
CA VAL A 17 12.95 -0.43 -9.87
C VAL A 17 14.01 -0.18 -8.82
N VAL A 18 13.59 0.13 -7.60
CA VAL A 18 14.45 0.45 -6.46
C VAL A 18 14.19 -0.48 -5.28
N ALA A 19 15.21 -0.72 -4.47
CA ALA A 19 15.12 -1.57 -3.29
C ALA A 19 15.26 -0.74 -1.99
N PRO A 20 14.25 0.03 -1.57
CA PRO A 20 14.36 0.90 -0.40
C PRO A 20 14.33 0.14 0.94
N ALA A 21 13.93 -1.11 0.93
CA ALA A 21 13.72 -1.96 2.11
C ALA A 21 14.72 -3.14 2.15
N SER A 22 14.21 -4.36 2.07
CA SER A 22 15.02 -5.59 2.10
C SER A 22 15.56 -5.98 0.72
N PRO A 23 16.65 -6.76 0.65
CA PRO A 23 17.19 -7.25 -0.62
C PRO A 23 16.31 -8.35 -1.24
N PRO A 24 16.37 -8.56 -2.57
CA PRO A 24 15.70 -9.67 -3.21
C PRO A 24 16.28 -11.01 -2.72
N GLN A 25 15.41 -12.02 -2.56
CA GLN A 25 15.85 -13.34 -2.09
C GLN A 25 16.73 -14.04 -3.13
N THR A 26 16.42 -13.92 -4.41
CA THR A 26 17.20 -14.52 -5.48
C THR A 26 17.33 -13.58 -6.68
N ARG A 27 18.45 -13.74 -7.41
CA ARG A 27 18.67 -13.03 -8.68
C ARG A 27 17.63 -13.42 -9.74
N SER A 28 17.26 -14.69 -9.79
CA SER A 28 16.28 -15.21 -10.74
C SER A 28 14.91 -14.55 -10.60
N ASP A 29 14.49 -14.19 -9.39
CA ASP A 29 13.20 -13.56 -9.17
C ASP A 29 13.17 -12.17 -9.81
N THR A 30 14.24 -11.38 -9.64
CA THR A 30 14.38 -10.07 -10.29
C THR A 30 14.36 -10.19 -11.81
N GLU A 31 15.12 -11.13 -12.38
CA GLU A 31 15.17 -11.38 -13.84
C GLU A 31 13.80 -11.80 -14.41
N GLN A 32 13.03 -12.60 -13.69
CA GLN A 32 11.68 -13.00 -14.10
C GLN A 32 10.70 -11.82 -14.07
N ALA A 33 10.75 -10.99 -13.02
CA ALA A 33 9.91 -9.80 -12.93
C ALA A 33 10.28 -8.77 -14.02
N VAL A 34 11.56 -8.56 -14.30
CA VAL A 34 12.00 -7.74 -15.44
C VAL A 34 11.40 -8.26 -16.76
N ALA A 35 11.54 -9.56 -17.03
CA ALA A 35 11.01 -10.16 -18.24
C ALA A 35 9.46 -10.06 -18.36
N TYR A 36 8.75 -9.97 -17.23
CA TYR A 36 7.30 -9.76 -17.22
C TYR A 36 6.94 -8.37 -17.78
N PHE A 37 7.60 -7.31 -17.31
CA PHE A 37 7.32 -5.93 -17.74
C PHE A 37 7.87 -5.65 -19.14
N GLU A 38 9.09 -6.10 -19.46
CA GLU A 38 9.66 -5.95 -20.80
C GLU A 38 8.85 -6.71 -21.86
N GLY A 39 8.30 -7.88 -21.51
CA GLY A 39 7.39 -8.64 -22.37
C GLY A 39 6.07 -7.91 -22.67
N ARG A 40 5.74 -6.86 -21.93
CA ARG A 40 4.59 -5.96 -22.14
C ARG A 40 4.98 -4.65 -22.82
N GLY A 41 6.24 -4.49 -23.19
CA GLY A 41 6.73 -3.34 -23.95
C GLY A 41 7.29 -2.21 -23.10
N HIS A 42 7.36 -2.35 -21.78
CA HIS A 42 7.97 -1.36 -20.90
C HIS A 42 9.50 -1.49 -20.89
N GLU A 43 10.19 -0.39 -20.63
CA GLU A 43 11.61 -0.37 -20.31
C GLU A 43 11.78 -0.48 -18.78
N VAL A 44 12.62 -1.41 -18.31
CA VAL A 44 12.89 -1.59 -16.87
C VAL A 44 14.32 -1.15 -16.57
N VAL A 45 14.46 -0.16 -15.71
CA VAL A 45 15.75 0.35 -15.24
C VAL A 45 15.92 0.03 -13.77
N LEU A 46 16.86 -0.87 -13.46
CA LEU A 46 17.14 -1.26 -12.08
C LEU A 46 18.07 -0.23 -11.42
N GLY A 47 17.74 0.18 -10.20
CA GLY A 47 18.61 1.02 -9.38
C GLY A 47 20.00 0.38 -9.23
N PRO A 48 21.10 1.16 -9.31
CA PRO A 48 22.47 0.62 -9.28
C PRO A 48 22.75 -0.30 -8.09
N ASN A 49 22.15 -0.01 -6.95
CA ASN A 49 22.38 -0.73 -5.69
C ASN A 49 21.32 -1.81 -5.37
N HIS A 50 20.40 -2.13 -6.29
CA HIS A 50 19.27 -3.03 -6.05
C HIS A 50 19.65 -4.45 -5.59
N ARG A 51 20.93 -4.84 -5.67
CA ARG A 51 21.46 -6.16 -5.26
C ARG A 51 22.35 -6.11 -4.03
N GLU A 52 22.59 -4.92 -3.51
CA GLU A 52 23.42 -4.77 -2.33
C GLU A 52 22.73 -5.42 -1.11
N VAL A 53 23.57 -5.87 -0.17
CA VAL A 53 23.09 -6.53 1.05
C VAL A 53 23.86 -5.98 2.24
N HIS A 54 23.12 -5.48 3.22
CA HIS A 54 23.64 -5.06 4.51
C HIS A 54 22.77 -5.64 5.63
N GLY A 55 23.07 -6.86 6.05
CA GLY A 55 22.21 -7.61 6.96
C GLY A 55 20.86 -7.91 6.30
N TYR A 56 19.78 -7.40 6.87
CA TYR A 56 18.41 -7.54 6.35
C TYR A 56 18.00 -6.40 5.39
N LEU A 57 18.89 -5.43 5.12
CA LEU A 57 18.67 -4.27 4.26
C LEU A 57 19.31 -4.49 2.87
N ALA A 58 18.71 -3.87 1.86
CA ALA A 58 19.22 -3.86 0.47
C ALA A 58 20.38 -2.86 0.28
N GLY A 59 21.46 -3.02 1.04
CA GLY A 59 22.59 -2.11 1.06
C GLY A 59 22.54 -1.11 2.23
N THR A 60 23.48 -0.16 2.26
CA THR A 60 23.50 0.90 3.27
C THR A 60 22.33 1.87 3.06
N ASP A 61 22.06 2.70 4.07
CA ASP A 61 21.00 3.71 3.96
C ASP A 61 21.31 4.71 2.83
N GLU A 62 22.59 5.10 2.66
CA GLU A 62 23.03 5.99 1.59
C GLU A 62 22.85 5.38 0.19
N GLN A 63 23.15 4.08 0.02
CA GLN A 63 22.99 3.37 -1.26
C GLN A 63 21.49 3.30 -1.65
N ARG A 64 20.61 2.92 -0.70
CA ARG A 64 19.18 2.83 -0.93
C ARG A 64 18.56 4.21 -1.17
N ALA A 65 18.98 5.22 -0.41
CA ALA A 65 18.53 6.60 -0.57
C ALA A 65 18.96 7.17 -1.94
N ALA A 66 20.20 6.90 -2.38
CA ALA A 66 20.69 7.36 -3.68
C ALA A 66 19.87 6.78 -4.83
N ASP A 67 19.55 5.48 -4.80
CA ASP A 67 18.70 4.84 -5.82
C ASP A 67 17.27 5.43 -5.80
N LEU A 68 16.69 5.63 -4.60
CA LEU A 68 15.36 6.21 -4.47
C LEU A 68 15.34 7.68 -4.94
N GLN A 69 16.32 8.49 -4.53
CA GLN A 69 16.44 9.89 -4.97
C GLN A 69 16.55 9.97 -6.49
N TRP A 70 17.42 9.16 -7.10
CA TRP A 70 17.53 9.07 -8.56
C TRP A 70 16.19 8.75 -9.21
N ALA A 71 15.50 7.71 -8.74
CA ALA A 71 14.23 7.29 -9.33
C ALA A 71 13.11 8.35 -9.18
N LEU A 72 13.13 9.14 -8.09
CA LEU A 72 12.16 10.22 -7.86
C LEU A 72 12.49 11.52 -8.62
N SER A 73 13.74 11.71 -9.07
CA SER A 73 14.21 12.98 -9.66
C SER A 73 14.51 12.89 -11.15
N GLU A 74 14.89 11.72 -11.67
CA GLU A 74 15.33 11.54 -13.06
C GLU A 74 14.18 11.79 -14.05
N GLU A 75 14.45 12.60 -15.08
CA GLU A 75 13.47 12.82 -16.16
C GLU A 75 13.24 11.55 -16.98
N GLY A 76 12.03 11.35 -17.48
CA GLY A 76 11.67 10.22 -18.32
C GLY A 76 11.37 8.93 -17.56
N ILE A 77 11.39 8.92 -16.23
CA ILE A 77 10.85 7.82 -15.42
C ILE A 77 9.34 8.05 -15.21
N ASP A 78 8.54 7.12 -15.70
CA ASP A 78 7.08 7.15 -15.58
C ASP A 78 6.61 6.51 -14.27
N MET A 79 7.31 5.47 -13.81
CA MET A 79 6.95 4.72 -12.60
C MET A 79 8.17 4.37 -11.77
N VAL A 80 8.08 4.59 -10.45
CA VAL A 80 8.98 4.04 -9.43
C VAL A 80 8.30 2.84 -8.81
N HIS A 81 8.87 1.65 -9.00
CA HIS A 81 8.32 0.41 -8.48
C HIS A 81 9.27 -0.16 -7.41
N ALA A 82 8.76 -0.33 -6.20
CA ALA A 82 9.54 -0.93 -5.12
C ALA A 82 9.82 -2.41 -5.43
N LEU A 83 11.08 -2.83 -5.33
CA LEU A 83 11.50 -4.21 -5.62
C LEU A 83 10.79 -5.21 -4.70
N CYS A 84 10.85 -4.98 -3.39
CA CYS A 84 10.13 -5.72 -2.37
C CYS A 84 9.94 -4.87 -1.10
N GLY A 85 9.10 -5.33 -0.19
CA GLY A 85 8.98 -4.79 1.16
C GLY A 85 10.06 -5.34 2.10
N GLY A 86 9.71 -5.52 3.35
CA GLY A 86 10.60 -6.03 4.41
C GLY A 86 10.79 -5.00 5.50
N TYR A 87 11.96 -4.35 5.55
CA TYR A 87 12.28 -3.34 6.56
C TYR A 87 13.28 -2.31 6.03
N GLY A 88 13.14 -1.06 6.46
CA GLY A 88 14.19 -0.07 6.34
C GLY A 88 13.86 1.18 5.53
N THR A 89 12.70 1.26 4.87
CA THR A 89 12.31 2.43 4.06
C THR A 89 12.25 3.70 4.92
N ALA A 90 11.71 3.64 6.13
CA ALA A 90 11.63 4.79 7.05
C ALA A 90 13.00 5.39 7.42
N ARG A 91 14.09 4.63 7.32
CA ARG A 91 15.46 5.11 7.60
C ARG A 91 15.97 6.08 6.54
N LEU A 92 15.30 6.14 5.38
CA LEU A 92 15.73 6.95 4.25
C LEU A 92 15.17 8.37 4.29
N HIS A 93 14.16 8.65 5.11
CA HIS A 93 13.41 9.90 5.10
C HIS A 93 14.29 11.15 5.19
N ASP A 94 15.29 11.13 6.07
CA ASP A 94 16.21 12.25 6.31
C ASP A 94 17.37 12.32 5.30
N LEU A 95 17.48 11.31 4.41
CA LEU A 95 18.51 11.22 3.38
C LEU A 95 18.00 11.62 1.98
N ILE A 96 16.69 11.75 1.82
CA ILE A 96 16.05 12.19 0.59
C ILE A 96 15.92 13.71 0.60
N ASP A 97 16.38 14.34 -0.47
CA ASP A 97 16.10 15.76 -0.75
C ASP A 97 14.71 15.87 -1.40
N TRP A 98 13.70 16.09 -0.55
CA TRP A 98 12.30 16.17 -0.97
C TRP A 98 12.00 17.39 -1.84
N ASP A 99 12.81 18.44 -1.77
CA ASP A 99 12.68 19.64 -2.62
C ASP A 99 13.26 19.39 -4.03
N ALA A 100 14.11 18.38 -4.17
CA ALA A 100 14.75 18.01 -5.44
C ALA A 100 14.07 16.82 -6.14
N ILE A 101 12.93 16.30 -5.64
CA ILE A 101 12.17 15.33 -6.40
C ILE A 101 11.51 16.01 -7.61
N GLY A 102 11.36 15.26 -8.71
CA GLY A 102 10.79 15.78 -9.95
C GLY A 102 9.28 15.96 -9.94
N ASP A 103 8.69 16.00 -11.13
CA ASP A 103 7.23 16.01 -11.29
C ASP A 103 6.60 14.71 -10.75
N PRO A 104 5.31 14.74 -10.37
CA PRO A 104 4.58 13.56 -9.90
C PRO A 104 4.67 12.41 -10.88
N ARG A 105 4.98 11.23 -10.37
CA ARG A 105 5.03 9.98 -11.11
C ARG A 105 4.40 8.85 -10.32
N ILE A 106 4.08 7.75 -10.98
CA ILE A 106 3.51 6.58 -10.30
C ILE A 106 4.56 6.02 -9.34
N VAL A 107 4.20 5.90 -8.06
CA VAL A 107 5.00 5.20 -7.04
C VAL A 107 4.18 4.05 -6.50
N CYS A 108 4.65 2.83 -6.71
CA CYS A 108 3.93 1.62 -6.32
C CYS A 108 4.77 0.69 -5.45
N GLY A 109 4.11 0.14 -4.45
CA GLY A 109 4.64 -0.84 -3.52
C GLY A 109 3.74 -0.99 -2.30
N PHE A 110 4.04 -1.94 -1.41
CA PHE A 110 3.26 -2.19 -0.20
C PHE A 110 4.14 -2.66 0.97
N SER A 111 3.52 -2.94 2.12
CA SER A 111 4.23 -3.37 3.33
C SER A 111 5.14 -2.25 3.86
N ASP A 112 6.44 -2.45 4.00
CA ASP A 112 7.42 -1.45 4.44
C ASP A 112 7.42 -0.18 3.56
N ILE A 113 6.93 -0.27 2.31
CA ILE A 113 6.78 0.88 1.41
C ILE A 113 5.72 1.88 1.89
N THR A 114 4.88 1.51 2.86
CA THR A 114 4.01 2.45 3.58
C THR A 114 4.79 3.68 4.06
N ALA A 115 6.01 3.51 4.54
CA ALA A 115 6.86 4.63 4.98
C ALA A 115 7.13 5.63 3.83
N LEU A 116 7.37 5.15 2.60
CA LEU A 116 7.55 6.01 1.43
C LEU A 116 6.24 6.71 1.04
N HIS A 117 5.10 6.01 1.08
CA HIS A 117 3.80 6.61 0.81
C HIS A 117 3.50 7.76 1.77
N LEU A 118 3.77 7.57 3.07
CA LEU A 118 3.60 8.61 4.09
C LEU A 118 4.50 9.82 3.84
N ALA A 119 5.78 9.59 3.51
CA ALA A 119 6.73 10.66 3.22
C ALA A 119 6.33 11.47 1.97
N LEU A 120 5.97 10.81 0.88
CA LEU A 120 5.48 11.48 -0.35
C LEU A 120 4.16 12.24 -0.10
N ALA A 121 3.28 11.68 0.73
CA ALA A 121 2.06 12.34 1.13
C ALA A 121 2.33 13.62 1.93
N ALA A 122 3.31 13.59 2.84
CA ALA A 122 3.65 14.71 3.72
C ALA A 122 4.42 15.82 3.00
N HIS A 123 5.43 15.46 2.19
CA HIS A 123 6.32 16.43 1.53
C HIS A 123 5.80 16.92 0.17
N ALA A 124 5.29 16.01 -0.65
CA ALA A 124 4.94 16.31 -2.04
C ALA A 124 3.42 16.33 -2.29
N GLY A 125 2.63 15.77 -1.39
CA GLY A 125 1.18 15.66 -1.59
C GLY A 125 0.77 14.74 -2.73
N TRP A 126 1.61 13.79 -3.14
CA TRP A 126 1.33 12.92 -4.29
C TRP A 126 0.28 11.86 -3.97
N VAL A 127 -0.49 11.49 -4.98
CA VAL A 127 -1.21 10.22 -5.04
C VAL A 127 -0.19 9.13 -5.28
N THR A 128 -0.24 8.07 -4.48
CA THR A 128 0.64 6.90 -4.59
C THR A 128 -0.18 5.62 -4.57
N PHE A 129 0.43 4.47 -4.87
CA PHE A 129 -0.31 3.24 -5.10
C PHE A 129 0.16 2.13 -4.15
N TYR A 130 -0.70 1.77 -3.21
CA TYR A 130 -0.49 0.62 -2.33
C TYR A 130 -0.85 -0.65 -3.08
N GLY A 131 0.14 -1.31 -3.64
CA GLY A 131 -0.05 -2.42 -4.56
C GLY A 131 1.16 -3.36 -4.62
N PRO A 132 1.08 -4.44 -5.42
CA PRO A 132 2.12 -5.46 -5.49
C PRO A 132 3.50 -4.87 -5.71
N ASN A 133 4.49 -5.29 -4.92
CA ASN A 133 5.90 -5.02 -5.18
C ASN A 133 6.36 -5.74 -6.46
N PHE A 134 7.43 -5.24 -7.06
CA PHE A 134 7.96 -5.72 -8.34
C PHE A 134 8.20 -7.24 -8.38
N LEU A 135 8.72 -7.81 -7.29
CA LEU A 135 8.96 -9.27 -7.21
C LEU A 135 7.69 -10.12 -7.13
N ARG A 136 6.50 -9.54 -6.96
CA ARG A 136 5.24 -10.27 -7.07
C ARG A 136 4.98 -10.75 -8.51
N PHE A 137 5.57 -10.08 -9.50
CA PHE A 137 5.43 -10.38 -10.93
C PHE A 137 6.41 -11.45 -11.43
N THR A 138 6.68 -12.46 -10.60
CA THR A 138 7.48 -13.64 -10.98
C THR A 138 6.59 -14.73 -11.54
N ARG A 139 7.21 -15.74 -12.16
CA ARG A 139 6.49 -16.92 -12.67
C ARG A 139 6.21 -17.98 -11.58
N LYS A 140 6.45 -17.65 -10.33
CA LYS A 140 6.14 -18.58 -9.25
C LYS A 140 4.62 -18.77 -9.18
N LYS A 141 4.22 -20.04 -9.19
CA LYS A 141 2.82 -20.44 -9.18
C LYS A 141 2.16 -19.88 -7.92
N ASP A 142 1.02 -19.24 -8.08
CA ASP A 142 0.18 -18.68 -7.02
C ASP A 142 0.66 -17.36 -6.35
N GLU A 143 1.73 -16.71 -6.83
CA GLU A 143 2.15 -15.41 -6.32
C GLU A 143 1.40 -14.22 -6.98
N LEU A 144 1.04 -14.34 -8.24
CA LEU A 144 0.26 -13.34 -8.98
C LEU A 144 -1.05 -13.96 -9.48
N THR A 145 -2.17 -13.54 -8.92
CA THR A 145 -3.49 -13.94 -9.41
C THR A 145 -3.93 -13.03 -10.55
N LYS A 146 -4.86 -13.51 -11.39
CA LYS A 146 -5.38 -12.71 -12.49
C LYS A 146 -6.06 -11.44 -11.99
N GLU A 147 -6.79 -11.52 -10.89
CA GLU A 147 -7.47 -10.40 -10.27
C GLU A 147 -6.45 -9.34 -9.79
N THR A 148 -5.36 -9.77 -9.14
CA THR A 148 -4.27 -8.90 -8.72
C THR A 148 -3.62 -8.20 -9.91
N GLU A 149 -3.37 -8.95 -11.00
CA GLU A 149 -2.82 -8.40 -12.24
C GLU A 149 -3.76 -7.38 -12.90
N ASP A 150 -5.07 -7.71 -12.98
CA ASP A 150 -6.08 -6.83 -13.56
C ASP A 150 -6.23 -5.53 -12.75
N TRP A 151 -6.28 -5.59 -11.42
CA TRP A 151 -6.31 -4.39 -10.57
C TRP A 151 -5.04 -3.54 -10.71
N PHE A 152 -3.87 -4.17 -10.79
CA PHE A 152 -2.60 -3.46 -10.97
C PHE A 152 -2.59 -2.65 -12.26
N HIS A 153 -2.90 -3.26 -13.39
CA HIS A 153 -2.87 -2.56 -14.67
C HIS A 153 -3.95 -1.49 -14.80
N ARG A 154 -5.14 -1.71 -14.24
CA ARG A 154 -6.24 -0.74 -14.26
C ARG A 154 -6.01 0.46 -13.37
N ALA A 155 -5.29 0.30 -12.26
CA ALA A 155 -5.05 1.39 -11.31
C ALA A 155 -4.29 2.59 -11.91
N PHE A 156 -3.57 2.38 -13.01
CA PHE A 156 -2.74 3.40 -13.66
C PHE A 156 -3.37 3.96 -14.95
N GLN A 157 -4.65 3.66 -15.19
CA GLN A 157 -5.39 4.18 -16.34
C GLN A 157 -6.16 5.47 -15.95
N PRO A 158 -6.46 6.36 -16.93
CA PRO A 158 -7.12 7.63 -16.65
C PRO A 158 -8.63 7.52 -16.38
N GLU A 159 -9.11 6.33 -16.08
CA GLU A 159 -10.47 6.05 -15.63
C GLU A 159 -10.48 5.64 -14.16
N PRO A 160 -11.62 5.82 -13.45
CA PRO A 160 -11.76 5.28 -12.10
C PRO A 160 -11.53 3.77 -12.09
N LEU A 161 -10.80 3.27 -11.09
CA LEU A 161 -10.65 1.82 -10.90
C LEU A 161 -12.01 1.16 -10.67
N GLY A 162 -12.98 1.93 -10.15
CA GLY A 162 -14.33 1.48 -9.87
C GLY A 162 -14.36 0.51 -8.68
N ARG A 163 -15.29 -0.44 -8.72
CA ARG A 163 -15.41 -1.42 -7.65
C ARG A 163 -14.20 -2.35 -7.61
N VAL A 164 -13.57 -2.33 -6.48
CA VAL A 164 -12.43 -3.19 -6.15
C VAL A 164 -12.94 -4.52 -5.59
N PHE A 165 -13.95 -4.43 -4.74
CA PHE A 165 -14.56 -5.56 -4.09
C PHE A 165 -16.05 -5.29 -3.89
N GLU A 166 -16.88 -6.28 -4.13
CA GLU A 166 -18.30 -6.30 -3.80
C GLU A 166 -18.76 -7.75 -3.75
N ASP A 167 -19.01 -8.28 -2.59
CA ASP A 167 -19.68 -9.55 -2.41
C ASP A 167 -20.40 -9.59 -1.05
N PRO A 168 -21.70 -9.23 -1.00
CA PRO A 168 -22.46 -9.23 0.24
C PRO A 168 -22.61 -10.64 0.85
N ASP A 169 -22.47 -11.67 0.03
CA ASP A 169 -22.61 -13.07 0.45
C ASP A 169 -21.25 -13.72 0.78
N ASP A 170 -20.11 -13.00 0.59
CA ASP A 170 -18.79 -13.54 0.95
C ASP A 170 -18.72 -13.75 2.47
N PRO A 171 -18.57 -15.02 2.90
CA PRO A 171 -18.51 -15.33 4.33
C PRO A 171 -17.21 -14.88 5.00
N TYR A 172 -16.20 -14.54 4.22
CA TYR A 172 -14.88 -14.13 4.74
C TYR A 172 -14.80 -12.62 4.95
N VAL A 173 -15.49 -11.82 4.14
CA VAL A 173 -15.56 -10.38 4.36
C VAL A 173 -16.57 -10.05 5.44
N LEU A 174 -16.14 -9.31 6.43
CA LEU A 174 -16.91 -8.99 7.62
C LEU A 174 -17.38 -7.55 7.59
N THR A 175 -18.64 -7.32 7.96
CA THR A 175 -19.12 -6.01 8.37
C THR A 175 -18.83 -5.85 9.85
N VAL A 176 -17.91 -4.94 10.20
CA VAL A 176 -17.59 -4.62 11.61
C VAL A 176 -18.56 -3.57 12.13
N SER A 177 -18.90 -2.58 11.30
CA SER A 177 -19.89 -1.54 11.65
C SER A 177 -20.58 -1.07 10.37
N GLU A 178 -21.90 -0.99 10.43
CA GLU A 178 -22.78 -0.62 9.32
C GLU A 178 -22.58 0.85 8.89
N GLY A 179 -22.95 1.15 7.66
CA GLY A 179 -23.00 2.50 7.12
C GLY A 179 -22.26 2.63 5.78
N THR A 180 -22.28 3.85 5.25
CA THR A 180 -21.64 4.21 3.99
C THR A 180 -20.86 5.50 4.16
N ALA A 181 -19.67 5.58 3.59
CA ALA A 181 -18.86 6.78 3.57
C ALA A 181 -18.21 7.01 2.20
N GLU A 182 -18.05 8.28 1.84
CA GLU A 182 -17.25 8.72 0.69
C GLU A 182 -16.19 9.68 1.21
N ALA A 183 -14.91 9.35 1.00
CA ALA A 183 -13.78 10.17 1.46
C ALA A 183 -12.48 9.70 0.79
N PRO A 184 -11.41 10.52 0.85
CA PRO A 184 -10.09 10.08 0.39
C PRO A 184 -9.58 8.86 1.16
N LEU A 185 -9.00 7.89 0.44
CA LEU A 185 -8.37 6.72 1.03
C LEU A 185 -6.95 7.05 1.51
N VAL A 186 -6.63 6.68 2.74
CA VAL A 186 -5.28 6.75 3.31
C VAL A 186 -4.99 5.47 4.08
N GLY A 187 -3.72 5.12 4.27
CA GLY A 187 -3.40 3.93 5.07
C GLY A 187 -2.21 3.15 4.58
N GLY A 188 -2.18 1.86 4.93
CA GLY A 188 -1.12 0.91 4.61
C GLY A 188 -0.89 -0.11 5.72
N CYS A 189 0.35 -0.58 5.88
CA CYS A 189 0.76 -1.50 6.93
C CYS A 189 0.61 -0.87 8.33
N LEU A 190 -0.20 -1.48 9.19
CA LEU A 190 -0.57 -0.97 10.52
C LEU A 190 0.65 -0.68 11.40
N THR A 191 1.64 -1.57 11.40
CA THR A 191 2.91 -1.38 12.12
C THR A 191 3.62 -0.09 11.67
N LEU A 192 3.66 0.19 10.37
CA LEU A 192 4.32 1.38 9.81
C LEU A 192 3.51 2.65 10.10
N LEU A 193 2.18 2.57 10.03
CA LEU A 193 1.30 3.69 10.41
C LEU A 193 1.54 4.09 11.86
N CYS A 194 1.55 3.13 12.79
CA CYS A 194 1.80 3.37 14.20
C CYS A 194 3.21 3.92 14.45
N SER A 195 4.23 3.42 13.73
CA SER A 195 5.60 3.92 13.87
C SER A 195 5.80 5.33 13.34
N SER A 196 4.90 5.84 12.51
CA SER A 196 4.95 7.20 11.98
C SER A 196 4.48 8.27 12.98
N ILE A 197 3.69 7.88 14.00
CA ILE A 197 3.06 8.80 14.95
C ILE A 197 4.12 9.58 15.73
N GLY A 198 3.95 10.89 15.80
CA GLY A 198 4.91 11.80 16.45
C GLY A 198 6.10 12.19 15.57
N THR A 199 6.14 11.78 14.31
CA THR A 199 7.16 12.16 13.34
C THR A 199 6.61 13.18 12.32
N PRO A 200 7.47 13.87 11.55
CA PRO A 200 7.00 14.74 10.45
C PRO A 200 6.22 14.00 9.34
N TYR A 201 6.30 12.67 9.31
CA TYR A 201 5.69 11.78 8.32
C TYR A 201 4.41 11.12 8.86
N GLU A 202 3.90 11.60 9.97
CA GLU A 202 2.71 11.05 10.62
C GLU A 202 1.50 11.06 9.71
N ILE A 203 0.78 9.92 9.67
CA ILE A 203 -0.41 9.80 8.85
C ILE A 203 -1.49 10.83 9.22
N ALA A 204 -2.05 11.50 8.22
CA ALA A 204 -3.21 12.38 8.35
C ALA A 204 -4.49 11.59 8.03
N THR A 205 -5.33 11.35 9.05
CA THR A 205 -6.52 10.50 8.94
C THR A 205 -7.84 11.27 8.99
N GLU A 206 -7.80 12.57 9.36
CA GLU A 206 -9.00 13.39 9.52
C GLU A 206 -9.84 13.46 8.23
N GLY A 207 -11.10 13.06 8.31
CA GLY A 207 -12.04 13.05 7.20
C GLY A 207 -11.71 12.04 6.08
N CYS A 208 -10.85 11.05 6.35
CA CYS A 208 -10.44 10.04 5.39
C CYS A 208 -11.05 8.66 5.71
N ILE A 209 -11.08 7.77 4.73
CA ILE A 209 -11.27 6.33 4.98
C ILE A 209 -9.88 5.74 5.24
N LEU A 210 -9.71 5.15 6.42
CA LEU A 210 -8.45 4.54 6.84
C LEU A 210 -8.39 3.07 6.41
N MET A 211 -7.41 2.73 5.61
CA MET A 211 -7.09 1.37 5.21
C MET A 211 -5.92 0.86 6.07
N VAL A 212 -6.10 -0.31 6.69
CA VAL A 212 -5.05 -0.96 7.47
C VAL A 212 -4.92 -2.44 7.09
N GLU A 213 -3.71 -2.95 7.10
CA GLU A 213 -3.41 -4.37 6.97
C GLU A 213 -2.07 -4.66 7.66
N ASP A 214 -1.77 -5.91 7.95
CA ASP A 214 -0.46 -6.30 8.49
C ASP A 214 -0.09 -7.74 8.09
N LEU A 215 1.07 -8.22 8.49
CA LEU A 215 1.59 -9.55 8.19
C LEU A 215 2.30 -10.17 9.40
N ASN A 216 2.00 -11.44 9.69
CA ASN A 216 2.65 -12.21 10.76
C ASN A 216 2.55 -11.54 12.14
N THR A 217 1.44 -10.89 12.41
CA THR A 217 1.22 -10.10 13.62
C THR A 217 0.26 -10.84 14.53
N ASP A 218 0.67 -11.12 15.76
CA ASP A 218 -0.19 -11.78 16.76
C ASP A 218 -1.36 -10.86 17.15
N GLU A 219 -2.52 -11.43 17.52
CA GLU A 219 -3.74 -10.69 17.86
C GLU A 219 -3.49 -9.62 18.94
N TYR A 220 -2.72 -9.93 19.99
CA TYR A 220 -2.41 -8.97 21.05
C TYR A 220 -1.55 -7.79 20.56
N LEU A 221 -0.77 -7.99 19.49
CA LEU A 221 0.01 -6.92 18.90
C LEU A 221 -0.86 -6.04 18.02
N ILE A 222 -1.81 -6.63 17.26
CA ILE A 222 -2.84 -5.86 16.53
C ILE A 222 -3.67 -5.03 17.49
N ASP A 223 -4.09 -5.61 18.62
CA ASP A 223 -4.77 -4.90 19.71
C ASP A 223 -3.93 -3.70 20.19
N THR A 224 -2.65 -3.93 20.47
CA THR A 224 -1.72 -2.87 20.89
C THR A 224 -1.62 -1.75 19.85
N LEU A 225 -1.49 -2.09 18.57
CA LEU A 225 -1.33 -1.12 17.48
C LEU A 225 -2.64 -0.33 17.23
N LEU A 226 -3.80 -1.00 17.22
CA LEU A 226 -5.10 -0.33 17.11
C LEU A 226 -5.35 0.61 18.29
N ASN A 227 -5.08 0.16 19.52
CA ASN A 227 -5.14 1.02 20.70
C ASN A 227 -4.19 2.21 20.63
N HIS A 228 -3.01 2.04 20.00
CA HIS A 228 -2.09 3.15 19.78
C HIS A 228 -2.72 4.19 18.83
N LEU A 229 -3.29 3.77 17.69
CA LEU A 229 -3.99 4.69 16.77
C LEU A 229 -5.17 5.41 17.46
N ILE A 230 -5.99 4.68 18.24
CA ILE A 230 -7.10 5.25 19.00
C ILE A 230 -6.60 6.32 19.98
N ARG A 231 -5.59 5.99 20.81
CA ARG A 231 -5.05 6.91 21.83
C ARG A 231 -4.30 8.10 21.25
N ALA A 232 -3.77 7.96 20.04
CA ALA A 232 -3.16 9.05 19.28
C ALA A 232 -4.21 9.93 18.57
N GLY A 233 -5.51 9.66 18.73
CA GLY A 233 -6.60 10.40 18.10
C GLY A 233 -6.74 10.16 16.59
N LYS A 234 -6.09 9.12 16.07
CA LYS A 234 -6.08 8.85 14.63
C LYS A 234 -7.39 8.28 14.09
N LEU A 235 -8.26 7.82 14.99
CA LEU A 235 -9.59 7.32 14.65
C LEU A 235 -10.74 8.27 15.05
N ASP A 236 -10.43 9.42 15.66
CA ASP A 236 -11.46 10.35 16.18
C ASP A 236 -12.33 10.98 15.08
N SER A 237 -11.78 11.15 13.89
CA SER A 237 -12.42 11.86 12.78
C SER A 237 -12.31 11.13 11.44
N VAL A 238 -12.03 9.83 11.45
CA VAL A 238 -12.06 9.03 10.20
C VAL A 238 -13.49 8.86 9.71
N ALA A 239 -13.68 8.85 8.41
CA ALA A 239 -14.98 8.65 7.78
C ALA A 239 -15.40 7.17 7.74
N GLY A 240 -14.43 6.26 7.76
CA GLY A 240 -14.64 4.82 7.76
C GLY A 240 -13.33 4.05 7.88
N VAL A 241 -13.40 2.73 8.07
CA VAL A 241 -12.24 1.85 8.20
C VAL A 241 -12.36 0.64 7.27
N VAL A 242 -11.27 0.34 6.58
CA VAL A 242 -11.13 -0.86 5.74
C VAL A 242 -9.95 -1.67 6.26
N VAL A 243 -10.20 -2.90 6.70
CA VAL A 243 -9.16 -3.82 7.17
C VAL A 243 -8.89 -4.84 6.08
N GLY A 244 -7.65 -4.91 5.61
CA GLY A 244 -7.20 -5.87 4.62
C GLY A 244 -7.11 -7.29 5.18
N THR A 245 -6.74 -8.22 4.31
CA THR A 245 -6.50 -9.61 4.71
C THR A 245 -5.17 -9.70 5.45
N ASP A 246 -5.19 -10.06 6.71
CA ASP A 246 -3.99 -10.41 7.47
C ASP A 246 -3.63 -11.88 7.22
N VAL A 247 -2.36 -12.14 6.93
CA VAL A 247 -1.87 -13.49 6.61
C VAL A 247 -0.99 -14.00 7.74
N ASN A 248 -1.21 -15.26 8.13
CA ASN A 248 -0.47 -15.94 9.17
C ASN A 248 -0.67 -15.40 10.59
N LEU A 249 -1.87 -14.93 10.91
CA LEU A 249 -2.28 -14.75 12.30
C LEU A 249 -2.06 -16.07 13.06
N GLN A 250 -1.14 -16.06 14.00
CA GLN A 250 -0.91 -17.21 14.86
C GLN A 250 -1.70 -16.99 16.14
N ALA A 251 -2.88 -17.61 16.21
CA ALA A 251 -3.64 -17.66 17.46
C ALA A 251 -2.73 -18.15 18.58
N GLN A 252 -2.49 -17.30 19.57
CA GLN A 252 -1.72 -17.68 20.76
C GLN A 252 -2.51 -18.70 21.57
N VAL A 253 -2.07 -19.93 21.54
CA VAL A 253 -2.61 -20.96 22.45
C VAL A 253 -2.08 -20.68 23.85
N VAL A 254 -2.98 -20.33 24.78
CA VAL A 254 -2.62 -20.21 26.18
C VAL A 254 -2.06 -21.55 26.67
N PRO A 255 -0.83 -21.58 27.25
CA PRO A 255 -0.12 -22.84 27.52
C PRO A 255 -0.85 -23.85 28.43
N ASP A 256 -1.84 -23.43 29.20
CA ASP A 256 -2.62 -24.31 30.08
C ASP A 256 -3.90 -24.85 29.44
N GLY A 257 -4.17 -24.53 28.17
CA GLY A 257 -5.36 -24.95 27.43
C GLY A 257 -6.66 -24.37 27.96
N SER A 258 -6.60 -23.38 28.83
CA SER A 258 -7.78 -22.79 29.52
C SER A 258 -8.34 -21.56 28.83
N GLY A 259 -7.72 -21.06 27.75
CA GLY A 259 -8.11 -19.81 27.10
C GLY A 259 -8.20 -19.91 25.59
N SER A 260 -9.26 -19.34 25.04
CA SER A 260 -9.24 -18.77 23.70
C SER A 260 -8.58 -17.40 23.76
N THR A 261 -7.79 -17.04 22.77
CA THR A 261 -7.45 -15.63 22.53
C THR A 261 -8.69 -14.93 21.96
N LEU A 262 -8.73 -13.60 22.02
CA LEU A 262 -9.69 -12.85 21.19
C LEU A 262 -9.37 -13.12 19.72
N SER A 263 -10.38 -13.40 18.92
CA SER A 263 -10.20 -13.44 17.46
C SER A 263 -10.04 -12.01 16.92
N ILE A 264 -9.56 -11.88 15.68
CA ILE A 264 -9.49 -10.56 15.03
C ILE A 264 -10.89 -9.94 14.91
N GLU A 265 -11.90 -10.75 14.63
CA GLU A 265 -13.29 -10.29 14.55
C GLU A 265 -13.74 -9.69 15.88
N GLU A 266 -13.50 -10.40 17.00
CA GLU A 266 -13.83 -9.90 18.33
C GLU A 266 -13.06 -8.63 18.67
N LEU A 267 -11.76 -8.54 18.32
CA LEU A 267 -10.93 -7.33 18.47
C LEU A 267 -11.48 -6.15 17.69
N LEU A 268 -11.85 -6.35 16.43
CA LEU A 268 -12.40 -5.28 15.59
C LEU A 268 -13.77 -4.83 16.11
N ASP A 269 -14.62 -5.75 16.56
CA ASP A 269 -15.91 -5.42 17.18
C ASP A 269 -15.73 -4.61 18.48
N GLU A 270 -14.72 -4.92 19.29
CA GLU A 270 -14.45 -4.19 20.54
C GLU A 270 -13.81 -2.82 20.32
N LEU A 271 -12.92 -2.67 19.33
CA LEU A 271 -12.11 -1.46 19.15
C LEU A 271 -12.65 -0.52 18.06
N ILE A 272 -13.17 -1.06 16.96
CA ILE A 272 -13.66 -0.29 15.81
C ILE A 272 -15.19 -0.14 15.86
N GLY A 273 -15.91 -1.21 16.22
CA GLY A 273 -17.37 -1.19 16.30
C GLY A 273 -17.95 0.00 17.08
N PRO A 274 -17.44 0.33 18.30
CA PRO A 274 -17.95 1.46 19.10
C PRO A 274 -17.76 2.84 18.47
N LEU A 275 -16.92 2.99 17.45
CA LEU A 275 -16.73 4.26 16.73
C LEU A 275 -17.99 4.66 15.95
N GLY A 276 -18.85 3.71 15.60
CA GLY A 276 -20.10 3.96 14.89
C GLY A 276 -19.93 4.51 13.47
N ILE A 277 -18.79 4.24 12.85
CA ILE A 277 -18.45 4.59 11.47
C ILE A 277 -18.46 3.33 10.59
N PRO A 278 -18.73 3.42 9.28
CA PRO A 278 -18.69 2.26 8.40
C PRO A 278 -17.33 1.56 8.45
N ALA A 279 -17.36 0.24 8.67
CA ALA A 279 -16.14 -0.55 8.72
C ALA A 279 -16.33 -1.96 8.16
N ILE A 280 -15.43 -2.43 7.32
CA ILE A 280 -15.35 -3.79 6.79
C ILE A 280 -13.97 -4.38 7.01
N ALA A 281 -13.88 -5.70 7.09
CA ALA A 281 -12.64 -6.42 7.28
C ALA A 281 -12.50 -7.59 6.30
N ASN A 282 -11.26 -8.07 6.17
CA ASN A 282 -10.89 -9.18 5.29
C ASN A 282 -11.05 -8.89 3.79
N VAL A 283 -10.89 -7.63 3.38
CA VAL A 283 -10.92 -7.25 1.96
C VAL A 283 -9.60 -7.64 1.27
N PRO A 284 -9.59 -7.85 -0.07
CA PRO A 284 -8.41 -8.31 -0.80
C PRO A 284 -7.35 -7.20 -0.98
N ILE A 285 -6.82 -6.70 0.12
CA ILE A 285 -5.78 -5.66 0.19
C ILE A 285 -4.67 -6.16 1.11
N GLY A 286 -3.41 -5.87 0.77
CA GLY A 286 -2.25 -6.23 1.59
C GLY A 286 -1.65 -7.59 1.24
N HIS A 287 -1.23 -8.35 2.26
CA HIS A 287 -0.41 -9.55 2.08
C HIS A 287 -1.18 -10.79 1.61
N GLY A 288 -2.49 -10.72 1.44
CA GLY A 288 -3.33 -11.82 0.99
C GLY A 288 -2.94 -12.38 -0.40
N LYS A 289 -3.60 -13.49 -0.77
CA LYS A 289 -3.42 -14.12 -2.07
C LYS A 289 -3.85 -13.18 -3.20
N HIS A 290 -5.00 -12.53 -3.06
CA HIS A 290 -5.50 -11.51 -3.96
C HIS A 290 -5.15 -10.15 -3.36
N MET A 291 -4.61 -9.26 -4.19
CA MET A 291 -4.18 -7.95 -3.75
C MET A 291 -4.61 -6.87 -4.74
N ALA A 292 -5.59 -6.09 -4.35
CA ALA A 292 -5.96 -4.90 -5.09
C ALA A 292 -4.90 -3.81 -4.98
N THR A 293 -4.63 -3.11 -6.08
CA THR A 293 -3.79 -1.93 -6.09
C THR A 293 -4.64 -0.71 -5.72
N MET A 294 -4.45 -0.21 -4.50
CA MET A 294 -5.24 0.88 -3.94
C MET A 294 -4.53 2.22 -4.10
N PRO A 295 -5.13 3.17 -4.83
CA PRO A 295 -4.59 4.51 -4.89
C PRO A 295 -4.84 5.24 -3.57
N LEU A 296 -3.78 5.81 -2.98
CA LEU A 296 -3.84 6.58 -1.74
C LEU A 296 -4.01 8.07 -2.04
N GLY A 297 -4.99 8.69 -1.42
CA GLY A 297 -5.28 10.11 -1.55
C GLY A 297 -6.38 10.45 -2.55
N VAL A 298 -7.10 9.45 -3.09
CA VAL A 298 -8.26 9.62 -3.98
C VAL A 298 -9.56 9.25 -3.29
N GLU A 299 -10.68 9.77 -3.80
CA GLU A 299 -12.01 9.50 -3.27
C GLU A 299 -12.42 8.03 -3.49
N VAL A 300 -12.85 7.39 -2.42
CA VAL A 300 -13.44 6.05 -2.44
C VAL A 300 -14.79 6.06 -1.74
N ARG A 301 -15.67 5.11 -2.11
CA ARG A 301 -16.90 4.79 -1.40
C ARG A 301 -16.73 3.46 -0.68
N LEU A 302 -16.96 3.49 0.62
CA LEU A 302 -17.10 2.31 1.47
C LEU A 302 -18.57 2.12 1.79
N ASP A 303 -19.14 0.95 1.48
CA ASP A 303 -20.47 0.55 1.88
C ASP A 303 -20.37 -0.78 2.66
N ALA A 304 -20.54 -0.69 3.98
CA ALA A 304 -20.40 -1.84 4.86
C ALA A 304 -21.60 -2.79 4.77
N GLY A 305 -22.79 -2.29 4.40
CA GLY A 305 -23.98 -3.11 4.21
C GLY A 305 -23.90 -4.04 3.01
N THR A 306 -23.30 -3.56 1.91
CA THR A 306 -23.04 -4.36 0.70
C THR A 306 -21.64 -4.96 0.67
N LYS A 307 -20.84 -4.75 1.72
CA LYS A 307 -19.43 -5.17 1.80
C LYS A 307 -18.65 -4.77 0.56
N SER A 308 -18.73 -3.49 0.17
CA SER A 308 -18.13 -3.02 -1.08
C SER A 308 -17.17 -1.85 -0.85
N LEU A 309 -16.14 -1.80 -1.70
CA LEU A 309 -15.18 -0.72 -1.78
C LEU A 309 -15.03 -0.31 -3.25
N GLU A 310 -15.26 0.96 -3.53
CA GLU A 310 -15.24 1.52 -4.89
C GLU A 310 -14.35 2.75 -4.96
N VAL A 311 -13.44 2.80 -5.92
CA VAL A 311 -12.64 3.99 -6.23
C VAL A 311 -13.44 4.87 -7.20
N LEU A 312 -13.78 6.09 -6.79
CA LEU A 312 -14.76 6.94 -7.47
C LEU A 312 -14.15 7.84 -8.54
N GLU A 313 -12.84 8.07 -8.51
CA GLU A 313 -12.15 8.95 -9.44
C GLU A 313 -10.89 8.31 -10.00
N ALA A 314 -10.44 8.76 -11.17
CA ALA A 314 -9.15 8.35 -11.70
C ALA A 314 -8.01 8.77 -10.76
N ALA A 315 -7.08 7.88 -10.51
CA ALA A 315 -5.93 8.12 -9.63
C ALA A 315 -4.75 8.79 -10.35
N VAL A 316 -4.85 8.91 -11.67
CA VAL A 316 -3.85 9.50 -12.56
C VAL A 316 -4.50 10.55 -13.45
N GLU A 317 -3.71 11.48 -13.98
CA GLU A 317 -4.14 12.43 -15.00
C GLU A 317 -3.91 11.81 -16.39
N PRO A 318 -4.74 12.13 -17.40
CA PRO A 318 -4.48 11.71 -18.78
C PRO A 318 -3.08 12.12 -19.24
N THR A 319 -2.44 11.31 -20.06
CA THR A 319 -1.13 11.68 -20.63
C THR A 319 -1.25 12.91 -21.51
N ARG A 320 -0.14 13.68 -21.68
CA ARG A 320 -0.16 14.88 -22.55
C ARG A 320 -0.52 14.55 -24.00
N HIS A 321 -0.28 13.33 -24.44
CA HIS A 321 -0.65 12.88 -25.80
C HIS A 321 -2.15 12.64 -25.93
N ASP A 322 -2.86 12.26 -24.88
CA ASP A 322 -4.31 12.04 -24.91
C ASP A 322 -5.11 13.35 -24.89
N GLN A 323 -4.46 14.50 -24.68
CA GLN A 323 -5.11 15.82 -24.66
C GLN A 323 -5.05 16.56 -26.00
N GLU A 324 -4.31 16.02 -26.98
CA GLU A 324 -4.12 16.62 -28.31
C GLU A 324 -4.95 15.94 -29.43
N GLU A 325 -5.70 14.88 -29.13
CA GLU A 325 -6.71 14.27 -30.02
C GLU A 325 -8.13 14.73 -29.65
#